data_55b2aee9278fec6922ae3ff3531d374e
#
_entry.id   55b2aee9278fec6922ae3ff3531d374e
#
_cell.length_a   1.000
_cell.length_b   1.000
_cell.length_c   1.000
_cell.angle_alpha   90.00
_cell.angle_beta   90.00
_cell.angle_gamma   90.00
#
_symmetry.space_group_name_H-M   'P 1'
#
loop_
_entity.id
_entity.type
_entity.pdbx_description
1 polymer ?
#
loop_
_entity_poly.entity_id
_entity_poly.type
_entity_poly.pdbx_seq_one_letter_code
_entity_poly.pdbx_strand_id
1 'polypeptide(L)'
;MLKEVVGRLMTALLTILDEAGWLEPAIDSIRTFADPPKSMEELQQDVYTPAPGYDVHHIVDQTSALQDGFPPSRVNAPENLVRIPRLKHWIITGWYMMKNDRYGDVSPRTYLRGKSWEERLNV
;
A
#
# COMPACT_ATOMS: atom_id res chain seq x y z
N MET A 1 35.00 16.50 0.95
CA MET A 1 34.61 16.42 2.37
C MET A 1 33.14 16.03 2.56
N LEU A 2 32.20 16.77 1.99
CA LEU A 2 30.76 16.44 2.08
C LEU A 2 30.44 15.06 1.47
N LYS A 3 31.00 14.76 0.31
CA LYS A 3 30.87 13.47 -0.38
C LYS A 3 31.29 12.29 0.51
N GLU A 4 32.39 12.43 1.24
CA GLU A 4 32.90 11.39 2.12
C GLU A 4 32.02 11.19 3.35
N VAL A 5 31.49 12.29 3.91
CA VAL A 5 30.56 12.25 5.05
C VAL A 5 29.27 11.55 4.66
N VAL A 6 28.69 11.92 3.51
CA VAL A 6 27.47 11.28 2.99
C VAL A 6 27.71 9.79 2.73
N GLY A 7 28.85 9.43 2.13
CA GLY A 7 29.21 8.04 1.88
C GLY A 7 29.32 7.22 3.17
N ARG A 8 29.91 7.78 4.21
CA ARG A 8 30.01 7.12 5.52
C ARG A 8 28.66 6.94 6.18
N LEU A 9 27.80 7.95 6.11
CA LEU A 9 26.43 7.87 6.65
C LEU A 9 25.61 6.81 5.91
N MET A 10 25.71 6.75 4.60
CA MET A 10 25.03 5.73 3.80
C MET A 10 25.52 4.32 4.14
N THR A 11 26.83 4.13 4.28
CA THR A 11 27.39 2.84 4.67
C THR A 11 26.92 2.42 6.05
N ALA A 12 26.92 3.34 7.01
CA ALA A 12 26.41 3.07 8.36
C ALA A 12 24.94 2.68 8.36
N LEU A 13 24.10 3.40 7.58
CA LEU A 13 22.68 3.10 7.46
C LEU A 13 22.44 1.72 6.86
N LEU A 14 23.14 1.38 5.77
CA LEU A 14 23.03 0.08 5.13
C LEU A 14 23.45 -1.05 6.07
N THR A 15 24.51 -0.85 6.85
CA THR A 15 24.97 -1.81 7.85
C THR A 15 23.91 -2.04 8.93
N ILE A 16 23.30 -0.97 9.44
CA ILE A 16 22.23 -1.05 10.45
C ILE A 16 21.03 -1.80 9.90
N LEU A 17 20.60 -1.49 8.68
CA LEU A 17 19.46 -2.16 8.03
C LEU A 17 19.74 -3.64 7.81
N ASP A 18 20.95 -3.98 7.39
CA ASP A 18 21.36 -5.37 7.17
C ASP A 18 21.36 -6.16 8.48
N GLU A 19 21.96 -5.63 9.54
CA GLU A 19 21.98 -6.26 10.85
C GLU A 19 20.59 -6.43 11.45
N ALA A 20 19.67 -5.49 11.20
CA ALA A 20 18.28 -5.57 11.64
C ALA A 20 17.43 -6.49 10.76
N GLY A 21 17.95 -7.00 9.66
CA GLY A 21 17.20 -7.82 8.70
C GLY A 21 16.24 -7.01 7.81
N TRP A 22 16.38 -5.70 7.74
CA TRP A 22 15.50 -4.83 6.96
C TRP A 22 16.04 -4.47 5.57
N LEU A 23 17.32 -4.78 5.30
CA LEU A 23 17.97 -4.38 4.05
C LEU A 23 17.32 -5.02 2.82
N GLU A 24 17.15 -6.33 2.80
CA GLU A 24 16.54 -7.01 1.67
C GLU A 24 15.09 -6.59 1.43
N PRO A 25 14.22 -6.52 2.45
CA PRO A 25 12.88 -6.00 2.27
C PRO A 25 12.85 -4.57 1.77
N ALA A 26 13.77 -3.71 2.20
CA ALA A 26 13.87 -2.33 1.73
C ALA A 26 14.27 -2.26 0.26
N ILE A 27 15.26 -3.07 -0.16
CA ILE A 27 15.70 -3.16 -1.56
C ILE A 27 14.56 -3.69 -2.44
N ASP A 28 13.86 -4.73 -2.00
CA ASP A 28 12.72 -5.29 -2.71
C ASP A 28 11.62 -4.26 -2.90
N SER A 29 11.32 -3.48 -1.86
CA SER A 29 10.31 -2.42 -1.92
C SER A 29 10.67 -1.32 -2.93
N ILE A 30 11.94 -0.92 -2.98
CA ILE A 30 12.43 0.09 -3.94
C ILE A 30 12.38 -0.46 -5.36
N ARG A 31 12.81 -1.70 -5.56
CA ARG A 31 12.84 -2.33 -6.88
C ARG A 31 11.45 -2.45 -7.48
N THR A 32 10.49 -2.95 -6.71
CA THR A 32 9.13 -3.16 -7.17
C THR A 32 8.37 -1.85 -7.41
N PHE A 33 8.75 -0.76 -6.73
CA PHE A 33 8.16 0.56 -6.97
C PHE A 33 8.33 1.03 -8.42
N ALA A 34 9.40 0.61 -9.09
CA ALA A 34 9.69 0.96 -10.48
C ALA A 34 9.01 0.03 -11.50
N ASP A 35 8.23 -0.95 -11.06
CA ASP A 35 7.54 -1.86 -11.97
C ASP A 35 6.59 -1.11 -12.92
N PRO A 36 6.52 -1.53 -14.19
CA PRO A 36 5.59 -0.94 -15.14
C PRO A 36 4.13 -1.20 -14.72
N PRO A 37 3.19 -0.31 -15.12
CA PRO A 37 1.77 -0.52 -14.84
C PRO A 37 1.26 -1.82 -15.41
N LYS A 38 0.32 -2.45 -14.69
CA LYS A 38 -0.36 -3.68 -15.09
C LYS A 38 -1.86 -3.45 -15.18
N SER A 39 -2.56 -4.31 -15.92
CA SER A 39 -4.02 -4.30 -15.95
C SER A 39 -4.61 -4.73 -14.60
N MET A 40 -5.85 -4.36 -14.35
CA MET A 40 -6.57 -4.80 -13.15
C MET A 40 -6.64 -6.32 -13.06
N GLU A 41 -6.87 -7.01 -14.17
CA GLU A 41 -6.90 -8.47 -14.22
C GLU A 41 -5.57 -9.09 -13.79
N GLU A 42 -4.45 -8.56 -14.29
CA GLU A 42 -3.11 -9.02 -13.91
C GLU A 42 -2.86 -8.80 -12.42
N LEU A 43 -3.21 -7.62 -11.90
CA LEU A 43 -3.03 -7.30 -10.47
C LEU A 43 -3.86 -8.23 -9.58
N GLN A 44 -5.08 -8.56 -9.98
CA GLN A 44 -5.93 -9.50 -9.25
C GLN A 44 -5.40 -10.92 -9.32
N GLN A 45 -4.95 -11.35 -10.49
CA GLN A 45 -4.37 -12.68 -10.69
C GLN A 45 -3.07 -12.86 -9.89
N ASP A 46 -2.26 -11.82 -9.80
CA ASP A 46 -0.98 -11.84 -9.09
C ASP A 46 -1.12 -12.05 -7.57
N VAL A 47 -2.31 -11.85 -7.00
CA VAL A 47 -2.58 -12.13 -5.58
C VAL A 47 -2.26 -13.59 -5.23
N TYR A 48 -2.43 -14.52 -6.18
CA TYR A 48 -2.15 -15.94 -5.99
C TYR A 48 -0.66 -16.29 -6.12
N THR A 49 0.17 -15.31 -6.44
CA THR A 49 1.62 -15.50 -6.60
C THR A 49 2.37 -14.47 -5.74
N PRO A 50 2.41 -14.65 -4.41
CA PRO A 50 3.14 -13.74 -3.53
C PRO A 50 4.62 -13.65 -3.94
N ALA A 51 5.17 -12.44 -3.84
CA ALA A 51 6.57 -12.19 -4.16
C ALA A 51 7.14 -11.09 -3.26
N PRO A 52 8.48 -11.09 -3.01
CA PRO A 52 9.12 -10.06 -2.20
C PRO A 52 8.89 -8.65 -2.77
N GLY A 53 8.59 -7.71 -1.90
CA GLY A 53 8.37 -6.30 -2.26
C GLY A 53 6.95 -5.98 -2.72
N TYR A 54 6.04 -6.94 -2.70
CA TYR A 54 4.63 -6.75 -3.03
C TYR A 54 3.73 -7.00 -1.83
N ASP A 55 2.62 -6.28 -1.78
CA ASP A 55 1.58 -6.48 -0.79
C ASP A 55 0.22 -6.71 -1.46
N VAL A 56 -0.67 -7.40 -0.76
CA VAL A 56 -2.08 -7.48 -1.16
C VAL A 56 -2.80 -6.24 -0.64
N HIS A 57 -3.48 -5.55 -1.54
CA HIS A 57 -4.25 -4.35 -1.25
C HIS A 57 -5.74 -4.60 -1.48
N HIS A 58 -6.57 -4.07 -0.58
CA HIS A 58 -8.03 -4.07 -0.73
C HIS A 58 -8.45 -2.84 -1.54
N ILE A 59 -9.15 -3.03 -2.66
CA ILE A 59 -9.64 -1.92 -3.49
C ILE A 59 -10.63 -1.08 -2.69
N VAL A 60 -11.63 -1.71 -2.07
CA VAL A 60 -12.46 -1.08 -1.04
C VAL A 60 -11.71 -1.14 0.28
N ASP A 61 -11.47 0.01 0.91
CA ASP A 61 -10.69 0.12 2.14
C ASP A 61 -11.22 -0.81 3.23
N GLN A 62 -10.39 -1.74 3.67
CA GLN A 62 -10.74 -2.79 4.62
C GLN A 62 -11.23 -2.22 5.96
N THR A 63 -10.51 -1.27 6.52
CA THR A 63 -10.78 -0.74 7.85
C THR A 63 -12.16 -0.12 7.93
N SER A 64 -12.49 0.79 7.01
CA SER A 64 -13.78 1.47 6.98
C SER A 64 -14.92 0.51 6.69
N ALA A 65 -14.75 -0.41 5.74
CA ALA A 65 -15.78 -1.38 5.37
C ALA A 65 -16.12 -2.32 6.52
N LEU A 66 -15.12 -2.87 7.21
CA LEU A 66 -15.35 -3.76 8.35
C LEU A 66 -16.01 -3.02 9.51
N GLN A 67 -15.62 -1.77 9.76
CA GLN A 67 -16.26 -0.94 10.80
C GLN A 67 -17.75 -0.71 10.53
N ASP A 68 -18.14 -0.59 9.26
CA ASP A 68 -19.51 -0.38 8.85
C ASP A 68 -20.31 -1.69 8.66
N GLY A 69 -19.73 -2.83 9.03
CA GLY A 69 -20.44 -4.11 9.07
C GLY A 69 -20.46 -4.88 7.74
N PHE A 70 -19.69 -4.48 6.73
CA PHE A 70 -19.54 -5.31 5.54
C PHE A 70 -18.90 -6.65 5.93
N PRO A 71 -19.43 -7.78 5.42
CA PRO A 71 -18.91 -9.08 5.83
C PRO A 71 -17.46 -9.28 5.39
N PRO A 72 -16.60 -9.89 6.22
CA PRO A 72 -15.22 -10.19 5.84
C PRO A 72 -15.10 -10.98 4.54
N SER A 73 -16.05 -11.85 4.23
CA SER A 73 -16.08 -12.61 2.98
C SER A 73 -16.20 -11.72 1.75
N ARG A 74 -16.86 -10.57 1.86
CA ARG A 74 -16.96 -9.60 0.77
C ARG A 74 -15.72 -8.72 0.70
N VAL A 75 -15.25 -8.24 1.83
CA VAL A 75 -14.07 -7.37 1.93
C VAL A 75 -12.81 -8.10 1.43
N ASN A 76 -12.69 -9.39 1.74
CA ASN A 76 -11.57 -10.23 1.33
C ASN A 76 -11.83 -11.07 0.07
N ALA A 77 -12.91 -10.81 -0.65
CA ALA A 77 -13.20 -11.52 -1.89
C ALA A 77 -12.13 -11.21 -2.96
N PRO A 78 -11.83 -12.18 -3.85
CA PRO A 78 -10.80 -11.98 -4.89
C PRO A 78 -10.99 -10.74 -5.75
N GLU A 79 -12.21 -10.37 -6.05
CA GLU A 79 -12.52 -9.16 -6.83
C GLU A 79 -12.17 -7.86 -6.12
N ASN A 80 -11.95 -7.89 -4.81
CA ASN A 80 -11.53 -6.73 -4.01
C ASN A 80 -10.04 -6.72 -3.69
N LEU A 81 -9.27 -7.67 -4.19
CA LEU A 81 -7.86 -7.82 -3.87
C LEU A 81 -6.99 -7.63 -5.10
N VAL A 82 -5.88 -6.93 -4.93
CA VAL A 82 -4.85 -6.76 -5.93
C VAL A 82 -3.48 -6.91 -5.28
N ARG A 83 -2.49 -7.41 -6.02
CA ARG A 83 -1.09 -7.39 -5.58
C ARG A 83 -0.40 -6.18 -6.18
N ILE A 84 0.11 -5.31 -5.32
CA ILE A 84 0.78 -4.08 -5.76
C ILE A 84 2.13 -3.92 -5.07
N PRO A 85 3.04 -3.13 -5.65
CA PRO A 85 4.31 -2.80 -4.98
C PRO A 85 4.08 -2.19 -3.60
N ARG A 86 4.86 -2.61 -2.62
CA ARG A 86 4.70 -2.20 -1.22
C ARG A 86 4.71 -0.70 -1.01
N LEU A 87 5.61 0.03 -1.67
CA LEU A 87 5.67 1.49 -1.53
C LEU A 87 4.41 2.17 -2.09
N LYS A 88 3.86 1.66 -3.18
CA LYS A 88 2.57 2.14 -3.71
C LYS A 88 1.43 1.86 -2.74
N HIS A 89 1.43 0.69 -2.11
CA HIS A 89 0.46 0.34 -1.07
C HIS A 89 0.52 1.33 0.11
N TRP A 90 1.72 1.64 0.59
CA TRP A 90 1.89 2.61 1.67
C TRP A 90 1.44 4.02 1.29
N ILE A 91 1.69 4.45 0.05
CA ILE A 91 1.21 5.74 -0.46
C ILE A 91 -0.32 5.79 -0.45
N ILE A 92 -0.97 4.74 -0.94
CA ILE A 92 -2.43 4.64 -0.97
C ILE A 92 -2.99 4.63 0.45
N THR A 93 -2.44 3.82 1.35
CA THR A 93 -2.86 3.77 2.75
C THR A 93 -2.73 5.14 3.42
N GLY A 94 -1.61 5.81 3.20
CA GLY A 94 -1.38 7.16 3.70
C GLY A 94 -2.44 8.15 3.20
N TRP A 95 -2.79 8.07 1.92
CA TRP A 95 -3.84 8.91 1.33
C TRP A 95 -5.20 8.71 2.02
N TYR A 96 -5.57 7.46 2.30
CA TYR A 96 -6.82 7.16 2.99
C TYR A 96 -6.85 7.70 4.43
N MET A 97 -5.72 7.93 5.04
CA MET A 97 -5.60 8.37 6.44
C MET A 97 -5.41 9.87 6.60
N MET A 98 -5.14 10.62 5.53
CA MET A 98 -4.87 12.05 5.57
C MET A 98 -6.12 12.87 5.26
N LYS A 99 -6.25 14.04 5.90
CA LYS A 99 -7.30 14.99 5.57
C LYS A 99 -7.22 15.42 4.11
N ASN A 100 -8.36 15.56 3.47
CA ASN A 100 -8.47 15.88 2.07
C ASN A 100 -9.61 16.87 1.83
N ASP A 101 -9.30 18.02 1.25
CA ASP A 101 -10.28 19.07 0.94
C ASP A 101 -11.44 18.58 0.08
N ARG A 102 -11.14 17.64 -0.81
CA ARG A 102 -12.12 17.03 -1.71
C ARG A 102 -13.27 16.34 -0.96
N TYR A 103 -13.03 15.89 0.26
CA TYR A 103 -13.99 15.16 1.09
C TYR A 103 -14.40 15.93 2.35
N GLY A 104 -14.39 17.27 2.29
CA GLY A 104 -14.84 18.09 3.41
C GLY A 104 -13.82 18.18 4.55
N ASP A 105 -12.54 18.14 4.22
CA ASP A 105 -11.42 18.28 5.17
C ASP A 105 -11.38 17.16 6.24
N VAL A 106 -11.87 16.00 5.88
CA VAL A 106 -11.67 14.75 6.63
C VAL A 106 -10.87 13.77 5.78
N SER A 107 -10.38 12.69 6.39
CA SER A 107 -9.69 11.66 5.62
C SER A 107 -10.68 10.90 4.72
N PRO A 108 -10.22 10.38 3.58
CA PRO A 108 -11.07 9.53 2.74
C PRO A 108 -11.68 8.36 3.51
N ARG A 109 -10.95 7.76 4.42
CA ARG A 109 -11.44 6.68 5.29
C ARG A 109 -12.62 7.13 6.15
N THR A 110 -12.55 8.32 6.73
CA THR A 110 -13.65 8.90 7.51
C THR A 110 -14.85 9.25 6.62
N TYR A 111 -14.58 9.83 5.46
CA TYR A 111 -15.63 10.16 4.47
C TYR A 111 -16.42 8.92 4.05
N LEU A 112 -15.76 7.78 3.90
CA LEU A 112 -16.39 6.53 3.44
C LEU A 112 -17.30 5.89 4.48
N ARG A 113 -17.26 6.31 5.76
CA ARG A 113 -18.16 5.77 6.77
C ARG A 113 -19.61 5.96 6.35
N GLY A 114 -20.38 4.90 6.39
CA GLY A 114 -21.80 4.89 5.99
C GLY A 114 -22.05 4.89 4.48
N LYS A 115 -21.03 4.83 3.64
CA LYS A 115 -21.17 4.81 2.18
C LYS A 115 -21.41 3.39 1.66
N SER A 116 -22.06 3.30 0.48
CA SER A 116 -22.29 2.03 -0.19
C SER A 116 -20.99 1.43 -0.72
N TRP A 117 -21.04 0.16 -1.09
CA TRP A 117 -19.90 -0.52 -1.72
C TRP A 117 -19.47 0.17 -3.02
N GLU A 118 -20.44 0.53 -3.86
CA GLU A 118 -20.20 1.21 -5.14
C GLU A 118 -19.55 2.58 -4.95
N GLU A 119 -19.99 3.35 -3.97
CA GLU A 119 -19.39 4.64 -3.64
C GLU A 119 -17.94 4.47 -3.18
N ARG A 120 -17.66 3.41 -2.42
CA ARG A 120 -16.30 3.09 -1.95
C ARG A 120 -15.38 2.68 -3.09
N LEU A 121 -15.87 1.98 -4.10
CA LEU A 121 -15.10 1.61 -5.28
C LEU A 121 -14.66 2.83 -6.10
N ASN A 122 -15.43 3.91 -6.06
CA ASN A 122 -15.19 5.12 -6.87
C ASN A 122 -14.31 6.18 -6.17
N VAL A 123 -13.75 5.87 -5.05
CA VAL A 123 -12.88 6.80 -4.29
C VAL A 123 -11.39 6.56 -4.54
#